data_affc960138f83a29f61f57a4f1fe0e48
#
_entry.id   affc960138f83a29f61f57a4f1fe0e48
#
_cell.length_a   1.000
_cell.length_b   1.000
_cell.length_c   1.000
_cell.angle_alpha   90.00
_cell.angle_beta   90.00
_cell.angle_gamma   90.00
#
_symmetry.space_group_name_H-M   'P 1'
#
loop_
_entity.id
_entity.type
_entity.pdbx_description
1 polymer ?
#
loop_
_entity_poly.entity_id
_entity_poly.type
_entity_poly.pdbx_seq_one_letter_code
_entity_poly.pdbx_strand_id
1 'polypeptide(L)'
;RQEVLEMARMMMESAVAVRSYTVSEIKPLLSVQQRRAFIPQTVPAYAASQYIRRLQESHSEYSYKEATLNPTNPANRTTEWEADVVYHFRNQPGEKEIIGERITPTGPQLYMGRPITITNPECLACHDKPSNAPQTLIDTYGSNNGFGWKLNETIGAQIVSVPMSLPLARAQS
;
A
#
# COMPACT_ATOMS: atom_id res chain seq x y z
N ARG A 1 -6.32 22.89 -7.38
CA ARG A 1 -6.68 21.86 -6.39
C ARG A 1 -7.47 20.70 -7.01
N GLN A 2 -8.48 20.98 -7.82
CA GLN A 2 -9.32 19.94 -8.44
C GLN A 2 -8.49 18.97 -9.30
N GLU A 3 -7.62 19.50 -10.14
CA GLU A 3 -6.73 18.70 -11.00
C GLU A 3 -5.79 17.81 -10.19
N VAL A 4 -5.25 18.35 -9.09
CA VAL A 4 -4.37 17.60 -8.18
C VAL A 4 -5.13 16.46 -7.50
N LEU A 5 -6.36 16.70 -7.08
CA LEU A 5 -7.24 15.69 -6.50
C LEU A 5 -7.57 14.58 -7.49
N GLU A 6 -7.88 14.93 -8.73
CA GLU A 6 -8.16 13.96 -9.80
C GLU A 6 -6.93 13.10 -10.10
N MET A 7 -5.75 13.69 -10.10
CA MET A 7 -4.50 12.95 -10.28
C MET A 7 -4.23 11.99 -9.12
N ALA A 8 -4.43 12.44 -7.88
CA ALA A 8 -4.30 11.57 -6.70
C ALA A 8 -5.29 10.38 -6.78
N ARG A 9 -6.52 10.65 -7.21
CA ARG A 9 -7.53 9.61 -7.38
C ARG A 9 -7.15 8.62 -8.47
N MET A 10 -6.67 9.10 -9.61
CA MET A 10 -6.21 8.24 -10.71
C MET A 10 -5.05 7.34 -10.24
N MET A 11 -4.09 7.87 -9.51
CA MET A 11 -2.99 7.09 -8.96
C MET A 11 -3.50 6.03 -7.96
N MET A 12 -4.41 6.41 -7.07
CA MET A 12 -5.00 5.49 -6.10
C MET A 12 -5.73 4.35 -6.80
N GLU A 13 -6.58 4.66 -7.74
CA GLU A 13 -7.37 3.66 -8.47
C GLU A 13 -6.50 2.78 -9.36
N SER A 14 -5.42 3.32 -9.91
CA SER A 14 -4.41 2.56 -10.65
C SER A 14 -3.73 1.52 -9.75
N ALA A 15 -3.34 1.90 -8.54
CA ALA A 15 -2.78 0.98 -7.56
C ALA A 15 -3.79 -0.10 -7.13
N VAL A 16 -5.04 0.29 -6.90
CA VAL A 16 -6.13 -0.66 -6.59
C VAL A 16 -6.37 -1.64 -7.73
N ALA A 17 -6.32 -1.18 -8.98
CA ALA A 17 -6.46 -2.03 -10.15
C ALA A 17 -5.34 -3.08 -10.24
N VAL A 18 -4.10 -2.70 -9.98
CA VAL A 18 -2.97 -3.64 -9.92
C VAL A 18 -3.13 -4.65 -8.79
N ARG A 19 -3.59 -4.22 -7.61
CA ARG A 19 -3.88 -5.13 -6.50
C ARG A 19 -4.95 -6.14 -6.88
N SER A 20 -6.05 -5.68 -7.48
CA SER A 20 -7.16 -6.53 -7.91
C SER A 20 -6.72 -7.55 -8.97
N TYR A 21 -5.99 -7.13 -9.98
CA TYR A 21 -5.43 -8.00 -11.00
C TYR A 21 -4.53 -9.09 -10.39
N THR A 22 -3.67 -8.71 -9.46
CA THR A 22 -2.76 -9.64 -8.79
C THR A 22 -3.53 -10.72 -8.04
N VAL A 23 -4.56 -10.35 -7.29
CA VAL A 23 -5.38 -11.29 -6.52
C VAL A 23 -6.19 -12.21 -7.42
N SER A 24 -6.82 -11.66 -8.47
CA SER A 24 -7.77 -12.40 -9.30
C SER A 24 -7.11 -13.24 -10.39
N GLU A 25 -5.96 -12.82 -10.91
CA GLU A 25 -5.37 -13.44 -12.10
C GLU A 25 -3.96 -13.99 -11.89
N ILE A 26 -3.11 -13.32 -11.10
CA ILE A 26 -1.74 -13.77 -10.89
C ILE A 26 -1.66 -14.82 -9.79
N LYS A 27 -2.22 -14.54 -8.63
CA LYS A 27 -2.16 -15.42 -7.46
C LYS A 27 -2.69 -16.83 -7.75
N PRO A 28 -3.83 -17.03 -8.42
CA PRO A 28 -4.33 -18.37 -8.72
C PRO A 28 -3.38 -19.18 -9.62
N LEU A 29 -2.72 -18.53 -10.58
CA LEU A 29 -1.78 -19.18 -11.49
C LEU A 29 -0.55 -19.75 -10.79
N LEU A 30 -0.14 -19.15 -9.67
CA LEU A 30 1.07 -19.47 -8.93
C LEU A 30 0.79 -20.19 -7.61
N SER A 31 -0.44 -20.63 -7.36
CA SER A 31 -0.86 -21.22 -6.09
C SER A 31 -0.08 -22.48 -5.71
N VAL A 32 0.29 -23.32 -6.69
CA VAL A 32 1.06 -24.53 -6.45
C VAL A 32 2.52 -24.19 -6.11
N GLN A 33 3.13 -23.31 -6.86
CA GLN A 33 4.51 -22.85 -6.65
C GLN A 33 4.66 -22.14 -5.31
N GLN A 34 3.66 -21.34 -4.93
CA GLN A 34 3.65 -20.58 -3.69
C GLN A 34 3.65 -21.46 -2.44
N ARG A 35 3.14 -22.70 -2.53
CA ARG A 35 3.22 -23.67 -1.43
C ARG A 35 4.67 -24.11 -1.13
N ARG A 36 5.54 -24.03 -2.13
CA ARG A 36 6.94 -24.47 -2.02
C ARG A 36 7.88 -23.32 -1.67
N ALA A 37 7.58 -22.13 -2.17
CA ALA A 37 8.40 -20.94 -1.95
C ALA A 37 7.53 -19.70 -1.99
N PHE A 38 7.88 -18.71 -1.17
CA PHE A 38 7.25 -17.38 -1.21
C PHE A 38 7.54 -16.70 -2.54
N ILE A 39 6.48 -16.23 -3.22
CA ILE A 39 6.55 -15.53 -4.50
C ILE A 39 6.01 -14.11 -4.29
N PRO A 40 6.89 -13.09 -4.16
CA PRO A 40 6.45 -11.71 -3.87
C PRO A 40 5.45 -11.16 -4.88
N GLN A 41 5.54 -11.56 -6.14
CA GLN A 41 4.68 -11.12 -7.24
C GLN A 41 3.20 -11.50 -7.03
N THR A 42 2.92 -12.43 -6.13
CA THR A 42 1.54 -12.82 -5.77
C THR A 42 0.95 -11.94 -4.67
N VAL A 43 1.74 -11.09 -4.07
CA VAL A 43 1.32 -10.18 -2.98
C VAL A 43 0.82 -8.88 -3.57
N PRO A 44 -0.46 -8.51 -3.36
CA PRO A 44 -1.04 -7.29 -3.93
C PRO A 44 -0.26 -6.02 -3.57
N ALA A 45 0.16 -5.89 -2.32
CA ALA A 45 0.95 -4.76 -1.84
C ALA A 45 2.29 -4.64 -2.56
N TYR A 46 2.98 -5.76 -2.78
CA TYR A 46 4.23 -5.78 -3.52
C TYR A 46 4.01 -5.36 -4.98
N ALA A 47 3.01 -5.93 -5.64
CA ALA A 47 2.70 -5.64 -7.04
C ALA A 47 2.40 -4.15 -7.26
N ALA A 48 1.53 -3.57 -6.45
CA ALA A 48 1.18 -2.15 -6.53
C ALA A 48 2.39 -1.25 -6.25
N SER A 49 3.18 -1.57 -5.23
CA SER A 49 4.38 -0.79 -4.88
C SER A 49 5.44 -0.84 -5.98
N GLN A 50 5.66 -1.99 -6.59
CA GLN A 50 6.59 -2.15 -7.72
C GLN A 50 6.10 -1.42 -8.97
N TYR A 51 4.80 -1.46 -9.23
CA TYR A 51 4.19 -0.71 -10.33
C TYR A 51 4.43 0.80 -10.18
N ILE A 52 4.12 1.36 -9.04
CA ILE A 52 4.32 2.80 -8.80
C ILE A 52 5.80 3.18 -8.78
N ARG A 53 6.67 2.32 -8.28
CA ARG A 53 8.13 2.58 -8.30
C ARG A 53 8.65 2.77 -9.73
N ARG A 54 8.15 1.99 -10.69
CA ARG A 54 8.49 2.17 -12.10
C ARG A 54 7.94 3.49 -12.66
N LEU A 55 6.73 3.86 -12.27
CA LEU A 55 6.16 5.16 -12.63
C LEU A 55 7.02 6.32 -12.08
N GLN A 56 7.55 6.19 -10.88
CA GLN A 56 8.40 7.19 -10.24
C GLN A 56 9.75 7.41 -10.95
N GLU A 57 10.19 6.49 -11.79
CA GLU A 57 11.39 6.69 -12.62
C GLU A 57 11.22 7.90 -13.56
N SER A 58 9.99 8.17 -14.00
CA SER A 58 9.64 9.33 -14.86
C SER A 58 8.86 10.41 -14.13
N HIS A 59 8.32 10.11 -12.95
CA HIS A 59 7.42 10.98 -12.18
C HIS A 59 7.74 10.92 -10.69
N SER A 60 8.97 11.29 -10.33
CA SER A 60 9.50 11.17 -8.96
C SER A 60 8.77 12.04 -7.93
N GLU A 61 8.02 13.04 -8.38
CA GLU A 61 7.23 13.94 -7.53
C GLU A 61 5.98 13.30 -6.93
N TYR A 62 5.52 12.18 -7.49
CA TYR A 62 4.39 11.42 -6.97
C TYR A 62 4.86 10.30 -6.04
N SER A 63 4.10 10.01 -5.00
CA SER A 63 4.41 8.90 -4.12
C SER A 63 3.19 8.04 -3.80
N TYR A 64 3.48 6.77 -3.53
CA TYR A 64 2.51 5.78 -3.08
C TYR A 64 3.18 4.90 -2.04
N LYS A 65 2.45 4.63 -0.96
CA LYS A 65 2.91 3.72 0.09
C LYS A 65 1.72 2.97 0.67
N GLU A 66 1.91 1.68 0.90
CA GLU A 66 1.01 0.89 1.72
C GLU A 66 1.51 0.90 3.16
N ALA A 67 1.21 2.00 3.85
CA ALA A 67 1.68 2.26 5.19
C ALA A 67 1.01 1.33 6.20
N THR A 68 1.79 0.54 6.91
CA THR A 68 1.32 -0.54 7.76
C THR A 68 1.92 -0.42 9.15
N LEU A 69 1.09 -0.60 10.20
CA LEU A 69 1.54 -0.48 11.59
C LEU A 69 2.49 -1.60 11.99
N ASN A 70 2.23 -2.80 11.54
CA ASN A 70 3.03 -4.00 11.81
C ASN A 70 3.32 -4.73 10.48
N PRO A 71 4.19 -4.18 9.63
CA PRO A 71 4.42 -4.71 8.29
C PRO A 71 5.39 -5.89 8.29
N THR A 72 5.17 -6.83 7.36
CA THR A 72 6.15 -7.85 7.04
C THR A 72 7.42 -7.22 6.47
N ASN A 73 7.26 -6.35 5.48
CA ASN A 73 8.37 -5.59 4.90
C ASN A 73 8.57 -4.27 5.67
N PRO A 74 9.74 -4.05 6.30
CA PRO A 74 10.01 -2.82 7.07
C PRO A 74 9.86 -1.52 6.28
N ALA A 75 10.02 -1.57 4.94
CA ALA A 75 9.85 -0.41 4.07
C ALA A 75 8.42 0.15 4.10
N ASN A 76 7.43 -0.67 4.49
CA ASN A 76 6.03 -0.28 4.60
C ASN A 76 5.64 0.24 5.99
N ARG A 77 6.58 0.29 6.94
CA ARG A 77 6.27 0.80 8.27
C ARG A 77 5.80 2.25 8.21
N THR A 78 4.74 2.53 8.95
CA THR A 78 4.21 3.90 9.06
C THR A 78 5.23 4.86 9.66
N THR A 79 5.29 6.06 9.09
CA THR A 79 5.80 7.24 9.78
C THR A 79 4.73 7.75 10.76
N GLU A 80 5.04 8.77 11.55
CA GLU A 80 4.12 9.28 12.57
C GLU A 80 2.77 9.72 11.97
N TRP A 81 2.80 10.58 10.96
CA TRP A 81 1.56 11.07 10.34
C TRP A 81 0.77 9.98 9.59
N GLU A 82 1.48 9.00 9.01
CA GLU A 82 0.85 7.86 8.35
C GLU A 82 0.14 6.96 9.37
N ALA A 83 0.75 6.78 10.54
CA ALA A 83 0.12 6.07 11.65
C ALA A 83 -1.17 6.76 12.11
N ASP A 84 -1.17 8.10 12.17
CA ASP A 84 -2.37 8.88 12.49
C ASP A 84 -3.50 8.64 11.49
N VAL A 85 -3.18 8.51 10.21
CA VAL A 85 -4.16 8.15 9.17
C VAL A 85 -4.75 6.76 9.42
N VAL A 86 -3.91 5.78 9.75
CA VAL A 86 -4.39 4.42 10.06
C VAL A 86 -5.28 4.40 11.29
N TYR A 87 -4.88 5.08 12.38
CA TYR A 87 -5.69 5.17 13.58
C TYR A 87 -6.99 5.93 13.35
N HIS A 88 -7.01 6.93 12.48
CA HIS A 88 -8.23 7.61 12.08
C HIS A 88 -9.24 6.60 11.49
N PHE A 89 -8.80 5.76 10.56
CA PHE A 89 -9.66 4.72 9.99
C PHE A 89 -10.11 3.67 11.02
N ARG A 90 -9.26 3.32 11.98
CA ARG A 90 -9.67 2.43 13.08
C ARG A 90 -10.75 3.03 13.94
N ASN A 91 -10.68 4.33 14.22
CA ASN A 91 -11.65 5.05 15.04
C ASN A 91 -12.92 5.43 14.27
N GLN A 92 -12.86 5.43 12.94
CA GLN A 92 -13.98 5.78 12.06
C GLN A 92 -14.17 4.67 11.01
N PRO A 93 -14.66 3.48 11.42
CA PRO A 93 -14.70 2.31 10.52
C PRO A 93 -15.62 2.46 9.31
N GLY A 94 -16.54 3.42 9.32
CA GLY A 94 -17.40 3.74 8.17
C GLY A 94 -16.72 4.61 7.11
N GLU A 95 -15.61 5.23 7.43
CA GLU A 95 -14.88 6.12 6.52
C GLU A 95 -13.98 5.32 5.59
N LYS A 96 -14.09 5.57 4.29
CA LYS A 96 -13.39 4.79 3.26
C LYS A 96 -12.27 5.56 2.56
N GLU A 97 -12.19 6.86 2.79
CA GLU A 97 -11.21 7.72 2.16
C GLU A 97 -10.98 8.97 3.00
N ILE A 98 -9.75 9.39 3.09
CA ILE A 98 -9.35 10.66 3.69
C ILE A 98 -8.54 11.46 2.67
N ILE A 99 -8.76 12.78 2.63
CA ILE A 99 -8.01 13.70 1.78
C ILE A 99 -7.52 14.83 2.68
N GLY A 100 -6.23 15.15 2.57
CA GLY A 100 -5.63 16.23 3.33
C GLY A 100 -4.46 16.87 2.61
N GLU A 101 -3.90 17.88 3.22
CA GLU A 101 -2.74 18.60 2.73
C GLU A 101 -1.62 18.55 3.77
N ARG A 102 -0.38 18.48 3.29
CA ARG A 102 0.81 18.48 4.14
C ARG A 102 1.86 19.41 3.54
N ILE A 103 2.59 20.10 4.40
CA ILE A 103 3.80 20.83 4.01
C ILE A 103 4.98 19.85 4.12
N THR A 104 5.71 19.70 3.04
CA THR A 104 6.92 18.88 2.96
C THR A 104 8.13 19.75 2.62
N PRO A 105 9.36 19.23 2.78
CA PRO A 105 10.56 19.98 2.38
C PRO A 105 10.57 20.42 0.92
N THR A 106 9.83 19.72 0.06
CA THR A 106 9.72 20.06 -1.38
C THR A 106 8.46 20.88 -1.72
N GLY A 107 7.72 21.29 -0.71
CA GLY A 107 6.50 22.11 -0.86
C GLY A 107 5.23 21.41 -0.40
N PRO A 108 4.07 22.08 -0.56
CA PRO A 108 2.79 21.53 -0.16
C PRO A 108 2.38 20.37 -1.06
N GLN A 109 1.83 19.32 -0.43
CA GLN A 109 1.31 18.14 -1.11
C GLN A 109 -0.12 17.85 -0.66
N LEU A 110 -0.93 17.37 -1.59
CA LEU A 110 -2.19 16.71 -1.29
C LEU A 110 -1.92 15.23 -1.09
N TYR A 111 -2.48 14.66 -0.02
CA TYR A 111 -2.49 13.21 0.16
C TYR A 111 -3.92 12.67 0.14
N MET A 112 -4.05 11.44 -0.34
CA MET A 112 -5.27 10.65 -0.30
C MET A 112 -4.96 9.32 0.34
N GLY A 113 -5.75 8.92 1.34
CA GLY A 113 -5.62 7.64 2.03
C GLY A 113 -6.88 6.80 1.92
N ARG A 114 -6.71 5.49 1.79
CA ARG A 114 -7.78 4.50 1.89
C ARG A 114 -7.34 3.39 2.85
N PRO A 115 -8.24 2.88 3.72
CA PRO A 115 -7.87 1.87 4.68
C PRO A 115 -7.54 0.53 4.02
N ILE A 116 -6.57 -0.18 4.59
CA ILE A 116 -6.30 -1.59 4.29
C ILE A 116 -6.87 -2.40 5.45
N THR A 117 -7.97 -3.07 5.18
CA THR A 117 -8.67 -3.91 6.15
C THR A 117 -8.61 -5.37 5.71
N ILE A 118 -8.34 -6.27 6.64
CA ILE A 118 -8.27 -7.70 6.36
C ILE A 118 -9.69 -8.24 6.22
N THR A 119 -10.17 -8.33 4.99
CA THR A 119 -11.50 -8.86 4.66
C THR A 119 -11.47 -10.27 4.09
N ASN A 120 -10.33 -10.68 3.53
CA ASN A 120 -10.14 -12.01 2.96
C ASN A 120 -9.41 -12.91 3.95
N PRO A 121 -10.03 -14.02 4.41
CA PRO A 121 -9.39 -14.97 5.32
C PRO A 121 -8.09 -15.57 4.80
N GLU A 122 -7.89 -15.61 3.48
CA GLU A 122 -6.65 -16.11 2.87
C GLU A 122 -5.42 -15.28 3.25
N CYS A 123 -5.58 -14.01 3.59
CA CYS A 123 -4.48 -13.17 4.08
C CYS A 123 -3.89 -13.74 5.37
N LEU A 124 -4.72 -14.33 6.21
CA LEU A 124 -4.33 -14.90 7.49
C LEU A 124 -3.55 -16.21 7.35
N ALA A 125 -3.57 -16.85 6.18
CA ALA A 125 -2.73 -18.02 5.91
C ALA A 125 -1.24 -17.72 6.13
N CYS A 126 -0.81 -16.48 5.85
CA CYS A 126 0.56 -16.03 6.07
C CYS A 126 0.70 -15.06 7.24
N HIS A 127 -0.35 -14.31 7.60
CA HIS A 127 -0.27 -13.19 8.55
C HIS A 127 -0.85 -13.50 9.94
N ASP A 128 -1.35 -14.70 10.20
CA ASP A 128 -1.80 -15.12 11.52
C ASP A 128 -0.60 -15.46 12.42
N LYS A 129 0.07 -16.56 12.13
CA LYS A 129 1.23 -17.03 12.92
C LYS A 129 2.44 -17.27 12.03
N PRO A 130 3.66 -17.01 12.53
CA PRO A 130 4.88 -17.31 11.76
C PRO A 130 4.96 -18.76 11.30
N SER A 131 4.46 -19.71 12.09
CA SER A 131 4.47 -21.15 11.74
C SER A 131 3.60 -21.50 10.53
N ASN A 132 2.66 -20.65 10.16
CA ASN A 132 1.79 -20.85 9.00
C ASN A 132 2.35 -20.23 7.71
N ALA A 133 3.33 -19.33 7.84
CA ALA A 133 3.94 -18.67 6.70
C ALA A 133 4.95 -19.60 5.99
N PRO A 134 5.15 -19.42 4.68
CA PRO A 134 6.24 -20.12 3.99
C PRO A 134 7.59 -19.81 4.62
N GLN A 135 8.45 -20.83 4.77
CA GLN A 135 9.77 -20.65 5.38
C GLN A 135 10.60 -19.58 4.66
N THR A 136 10.51 -19.52 3.35
CA THR A 136 11.23 -18.51 2.54
C THR A 136 10.78 -17.05 2.81
N LEU A 137 9.54 -16.85 3.26
CA LEU A 137 9.08 -15.56 3.73
C LEU A 137 9.76 -15.21 5.07
N ILE A 138 9.80 -16.16 5.99
CA ILE A 138 10.47 -16.00 7.30
C ILE A 138 11.97 -15.75 7.10
N ASP A 139 12.61 -16.46 6.18
CA ASP A 139 14.03 -16.30 5.85
C ASP A 139 14.34 -14.89 5.32
N THR A 140 13.39 -14.29 4.59
CA THR A 140 13.54 -12.96 4.00
C THR A 140 13.26 -11.83 4.99
N TYR A 141 12.18 -11.94 5.77
CA TYR A 141 11.65 -10.83 6.59
C TYR A 141 11.67 -11.10 8.10
N GLY A 142 11.97 -12.33 8.52
CA GLY A 142 11.92 -12.72 9.93
C GLY A 142 10.51 -13.04 10.42
N SER A 143 10.41 -13.36 11.72
CA SER A 143 9.18 -13.79 12.37
C SER A 143 8.59 -12.75 13.33
N ASN A 144 9.19 -11.56 13.44
CA ASN A 144 8.83 -10.59 14.48
C ASN A 144 7.70 -9.63 14.08
N ASN A 145 7.47 -9.41 12.79
CA ASN A 145 6.52 -8.44 12.27
C ASN A 145 5.69 -9.02 11.13
N GLY A 146 4.50 -8.45 10.93
CA GLY A 146 3.58 -8.90 9.87
C GLY A 146 2.72 -10.10 10.27
N PHE A 147 2.63 -10.39 11.55
CA PHE A 147 1.85 -11.49 12.10
C PHE A 147 0.88 -11.02 13.19
N GLY A 148 -0.05 -11.89 13.57
CA GLY A 148 -1.08 -11.57 14.55
C GLY A 148 -2.18 -10.68 14.01
N TRP A 149 -2.32 -10.56 12.70
CA TRP A 149 -3.41 -9.82 12.10
C TRP A 149 -4.73 -10.58 12.25
N LYS A 150 -5.83 -9.83 12.31
CA LYS A 150 -7.16 -10.40 12.53
C LYS A 150 -8.11 -10.01 11.41
N LEU A 151 -9.10 -10.88 11.18
CA LEU A 151 -10.18 -10.57 10.25
C LEU A 151 -10.90 -9.28 10.68
N ASN A 152 -11.22 -8.43 9.71
CA ASN A 152 -11.83 -7.10 9.87
C ASN A 152 -10.95 -6.07 10.59
N GLU A 153 -9.68 -6.36 10.82
CA GLU A 153 -8.73 -5.40 11.35
C GLU A 153 -8.22 -4.48 10.23
N THR A 154 -8.21 -3.17 10.50
CA THR A 154 -7.51 -2.20 9.66
C THR A 154 -6.04 -2.17 10.07
N ILE A 155 -5.17 -2.69 9.20
CA ILE A 155 -3.75 -2.89 9.50
C ILE A 155 -2.86 -1.79 8.93
N GLY A 156 -3.40 -0.99 8.03
CA GLY A 156 -2.66 0.03 7.32
C GLY A 156 -3.55 0.92 6.46
N ALA A 157 -2.92 1.71 5.64
CA ALA A 157 -3.58 2.56 4.65
C ALA A 157 -2.76 2.63 3.36
N GLN A 158 -3.45 2.61 2.22
CA GLN A 158 -2.88 3.04 0.96
C GLN A 158 -2.83 4.56 0.97
N ILE A 159 -1.66 5.15 0.75
CA ILE A 159 -1.49 6.60 0.76
C ILE A 159 -0.80 7.05 -0.53
N VAL A 160 -1.48 7.91 -1.26
CA VAL A 160 -0.96 8.62 -2.44
C VAL A 160 -0.64 10.04 -2.04
N SER A 161 0.47 10.59 -2.51
CA SER A 161 0.80 12.02 -2.36
C SER A 161 1.15 12.64 -3.70
N VAL A 162 0.61 13.83 -3.95
CA VAL A 162 0.76 14.58 -5.21
C VAL A 162 1.12 16.03 -4.88
N PRO A 163 2.11 16.63 -5.56
CA PRO A 163 2.42 18.04 -5.36
C PRO A 163 1.22 18.94 -5.63
N MET A 164 1.01 19.96 -4.79
CA MET A 164 -0.07 20.93 -4.97
C MET A 164 0.18 21.86 -6.15
N SER A 165 1.44 22.11 -6.51
CA SER A 165 1.84 22.84 -7.71
C SER A 165 2.30 21.86 -8.78
N LEU A 166 1.62 21.83 -9.92
CA LEU A 166 2.13 21.14 -11.10
C LEU A 166 3.42 21.85 -11.54
N PRO A 167 4.52 21.13 -11.81
CA PRO A 167 5.73 21.77 -12.30
C PRO A 167 5.45 22.47 -13.63
N LEU A 168 5.61 23.79 -13.67
CA LEU A 168 5.45 24.62 -14.88
C LEU A 168 6.35 24.16 -16.03
N ALA A 169 7.41 23.40 -15.74
CA ALA A 169 8.38 22.87 -16.73
C ALA A 169 7.77 21.86 -17.72
N ARG A 170 6.60 21.29 -17.44
CA ARG A 170 5.92 20.34 -18.38
C ARG A 170 4.97 21.02 -19.35
N ALA A 171 4.67 22.31 -19.16
CA ALA A 171 3.82 23.07 -20.07
C ALA A 171 4.58 23.63 -21.27
N GLN A 172 5.91 23.43 -21.36
CA GLN A 172 6.77 23.97 -22.42
C GLN A 172 7.48 22.91 -23.27
N SER A 173 7.08 21.65 -23.14
CA SER A 173 7.63 20.57 -23.99
C SER A 173 6.57 19.97 -24.90
#